data_6a4f552fa563f3061c0621e577433ee0
#
_entry.id   6a4f552fa563f3061c0621e577433ee0
#
_cell.length_a   1.000
_cell.length_b   1.000
_cell.length_c   1.000
_cell.angle_alpha   90.00
_cell.angle_beta   90.00
_cell.angle_gamma   90.00
#
_symmetry.space_group_name_H-M   'P 1'
#
loop_
_entity.id
_entity.type
_entity.pdbx_description
1 polymer ?
#
loop_
_entity_poly.entity_id
_entity_poly.type
_entity_poly.pdbx_seq_one_letter_code
_entity_poly.pdbx_strand_id
1 'polypeptide(L)'
;MKRYRRPDRCVQAALRSPGRPPEAQRENCRQFWAAIASGRSSEDAGVDAGVSPAVGVRWFRKAGGMPPTHFSQSSKPLSGRYLSFTEREEIAILRAQGNGIRAIARLLDRPPCTISRELRRNAARRHGAPEYRATTAQWHADRSARRPKPAKLAVNPILRDYVEDRLAGMIARPDGAPLVGPKVVWKGRRAVHRQHRRWATAWSPEQISRRLRLDFPEDEMMRISHEAIYQALYVQGRGALRRELSACLRTGRALRMPRVRTRRPGRAFVSSEIMISQRPAEAADRAVPGHWEGDLIIGLESSAIGTLVERTTRFTILLHLPRMTGHDQEARVKKGPALAGHGAEAVRDAITRAISTMPEQLRRSLTWDQGAELAQHARLKIDAGMQVYFCDPHSPWQRGTNENTNGLLRQYFPKGTDLSAHNADDLEAVALALNTRPRKTLGWKTPAETLDEFLRVSHTRSVATTD
;
A
#
# COMPACT_ATOMS: atom_id res chain seq x y z
N MET A 1 57.47 -27.63 5.78
CA MET A 1 56.11 -27.10 6.12
C MET A 1 55.04 -27.92 5.41
N LYS A 2 54.37 -28.85 6.10
CA LYS A 2 53.30 -29.69 5.54
C LYS A 2 52.00 -28.90 5.55
N ARG A 3 51.41 -28.58 4.39
CA ARG A 3 50.09 -27.96 4.25
C ARG A 3 49.01 -28.95 4.69
N TYR A 4 48.27 -28.63 5.73
CA TYR A 4 47.07 -29.35 6.18
C TYR A 4 45.96 -29.15 5.11
N ARG A 5 45.62 -30.22 4.37
CA ARG A 5 44.43 -30.27 3.52
C ARG A 5 43.21 -30.45 4.41
N ARG A 6 42.33 -29.47 4.40
CA ARG A 6 40.97 -29.61 5.00
C ARG A 6 40.22 -30.71 4.25
N PRO A 7 39.60 -31.67 4.92
CA PRO A 7 38.78 -32.66 4.24
C PRO A 7 37.58 -32.00 3.59
N ASP A 8 37.29 -32.40 2.36
CA ASP A 8 36.18 -31.94 1.52
C ASP A 8 34.85 -32.16 2.24
N ARG A 9 34.13 -31.07 2.52
CA ARG A 9 32.81 -31.10 3.15
C ARG A 9 31.69 -31.66 2.23
N CYS A 10 31.98 -31.98 1.00
CA CYS A 10 30.98 -32.48 0.04
C CYS A 10 30.61 -33.96 0.23
N VAL A 11 31.47 -34.78 0.86
CA VAL A 11 31.24 -36.24 0.94
C VAL A 11 30.23 -36.65 2.03
N GLN A 12 30.01 -35.79 3.05
CA GLN A 12 29.06 -36.13 4.13
C GLN A 12 27.57 -35.79 3.80
N ALA A 13 27.29 -35.06 2.74
CA ALA A 13 25.92 -34.74 2.36
C ALA A 13 25.22 -35.82 1.53
N ALA A 14 25.99 -36.74 0.93
CA ALA A 14 25.49 -37.77 0.01
C ALA A 14 24.96 -39.06 0.67
N LEU A 15 25.20 -39.24 1.97
CA LEU A 15 24.84 -40.47 2.69
C LEU A 15 23.57 -40.42 3.53
N ARG A 16 22.78 -39.34 3.44
CA ARG A 16 21.46 -39.29 4.09
C ARG A 16 20.41 -39.75 3.10
N SER A 17 19.91 -40.97 3.33
CA SER A 17 18.67 -41.47 2.71
C SER A 17 17.58 -40.37 2.74
N PRO A 18 16.82 -40.16 1.64
CA PRO A 18 15.70 -39.22 1.61
C PRO A 18 14.49 -39.71 2.44
N GLY A 19 14.74 -40.40 3.55
CA GLY A 19 13.73 -40.89 4.45
C GLY A 19 12.92 -39.75 5.08
N ARG A 20 11.67 -40.06 5.46
CA ARG A 20 10.75 -39.19 6.19
C ARG A 20 11.46 -38.69 7.47
N PRO A 21 11.48 -37.35 7.75
CA PRO A 21 12.05 -36.83 8.98
C PRO A 21 11.47 -37.54 10.20
N PRO A 22 12.26 -37.80 11.27
CA PRO A 22 11.75 -38.35 12.49
C PRO A 22 10.52 -37.56 13.00
N GLU A 23 9.55 -38.24 13.59
CA GLU A 23 8.29 -37.64 14.05
C GLU A 23 8.53 -36.54 15.07
N ALA A 24 9.50 -36.72 15.99
CA ALA A 24 9.97 -35.73 16.93
C ALA A 24 10.46 -34.44 16.23
N GLN A 25 11.23 -34.54 15.15
CA GLN A 25 11.72 -33.37 14.43
C GLN A 25 10.61 -32.59 13.72
N ARG A 26 9.51 -33.25 13.34
CA ARG A 26 8.33 -32.58 12.80
C ARG A 26 7.57 -31.81 13.85
N GLU A 27 7.43 -32.38 15.03
CA GLU A 27 6.73 -31.74 16.14
C GLU A 27 7.49 -30.50 16.62
N ASN A 28 8.81 -30.60 16.80
CA ASN A 28 9.67 -29.47 17.13
C ASN A 28 9.57 -28.35 16.06
N CYS A 29 9.56 -28.71 14.78
CA CYS A 29 9.35 -27.71 13.71
C CYS A 29 7.95 -27.08 13.78
N ARG A 30 6.92 -27.82 14.15
CA ARG A 30 5.56 -27.29 14.29
C ARG A 30 5.48 -26.30 15.45
N GLN A 31 6.06 -26.66 16.60
CA GLN A 31 6.13 -25.79 17.79
C GLN A 31 6.95 -24.54 17.50
N PHE A 32 8.09 -24.68 16.80
CA PHE A 32 8.91 -23.57 16.37
C PHE A 32 8.10 -22.54 15.54
N TRP A 33 7.39 -23.01 14.52
CA TRP A 33 6.62 -22.10 13.67
C TRP A 33 5.37 -21.54 14.36
N ALA A 34 4.80 -22.23 15.34
CA ALA A 34 3.74 -21.72 16.21
C ALA A 34 4.26 -20.57 17.11
N ALA A 35 5.46 -20.72 17.67
CA ALA A 35 6.10 -19.69 18.46
C ALA A 35 6.48 -18.45 17.61
N ILE A 36 6.99 -18.64 16.40
CA ILE A 36 7.22 -17.54 15.44
C ILE A 36 5.90 -16.82 15.12
N ALA A 37 4.81 -17.54 14.91
CA ALA A 37 3.51 -16.95 14.63
C ALA A 37 2.95 -16.14 15.81
N SER A 38 3.34 -16.48 17.05
CA SER A 38 3.00 -15.72 18.26
C SER A 38 3.90 -14.49 18.50
N GLY A 39 4.88 -14.24 17.62
CA GLY A 39 5.76 -13.07 17.69
C GLY A 39 7.08 -13.29 18.42
N ARG A 40 7.44 -14.55 18.74
CA ARG A 40 8.75 -14.88 19.33
C ARG A 40 9.87 -14.66 18.33
N SER A 41 11.07 -14.37 18.85
CA SER A 41 12.28 -14.33 18.02
C SER A 41 12.63 -15.74 17.50
N SER A 42 13.42 -15.85 16.44
CA SER A 42 13.85 -17.15 15.91
C SER A 42 14.75 -17.94 16.89
N GLU A 43 15.40 -17.25 17.81
CA GLU A 43 16.22 -17.83 18.87
C GLU A 43 15.34 -18.42 19.97
N ASP A 44 14.40 -17.60 20.50
CA ASP A 44 13.47 -18.01 21.54
C ASP A 44 12.53 -19.12 21.06
N ALA A 45 12.01 -19.00 19.82
CA ALA A 45 11.18 -20.03 19.21
C ALA A 45 11.94 -21.37 19.04
N GLY A 46 13.26 -21.33 18.84
CA GLY A 46 14.10 -22.53 18.87
C GLY A 46 14.11 -23.18 20.24
N VAL A 47 14.29 -22.40 21.31
CA VAL A 47 14.25 -22.88 22.70
C VAL A 47 12.87 -23.44 23.04
N ASP A 48 11.81 -22.73 22.74
CA ASP A 48 10.41 -23.15 22.98
C ASP A 48 10.09 -24.47 22.25
N ALA A 49 10.71 -24.71 21.11
CA ALA A 49 10.58 -25.95 20.33
C ALA A 49 11.55 -27.07 20.76
N GLY A 50 12.30 -26.90 21.86
CA GLY A 50 13.23 -27.90 22.37
C GLY A 50 14.48 -28.10 21.50
N VAL A 51 14.89 -27.08 20.72
CA VAL A 51 16.12 -27.09 19.91
C VAL A 51 17.02 -25.91 20.29
N SER A 52 18.30 -25.99 19.93
CA SER A 52 19.19 -24.87 20.23
C SER A 52 18.82 -23.59 19.47
N PRO A 53 19.10 -22.37 20.01
CA PRO A 53 18.86 -21.11 19.33
C PRO A 53 19.43 -21.06 17.91
N ALA A 54 20.63 -21.59 17.72
CA ALA A 54 21.29 -21.66 16.42
C ALA A 54 20.53 -22.51 15.39
N VAL A 55 19.84 -23.58 15.84
CA VAL A 55 18.96 -24.39 14.99
C VAL A 55 17.71 -23.61 14.61
N GLY A 56 17.10 -22.89 15.55
CA GLY A 56 15.97 -22.01 15.29
C GLY A 56 16.27 -20.94 14.24
N VAL A 57 17.39 -20.23 14.40
CA VAL A 57 17.86 -19.23 13.40
C VAL A 57 18.09 -19.88 12.03
N ARG A 58 18.69 -21.07 12.00
CA ARG A 58 18.92 -21.81 10.73
C ARG A 58 17.62 -22.22 10.07
N TRP A 59 16.62 -22.71 10.82
CA TRP A 59 15.30 -23.05 10.28
C TRP A 59 14.59 -21.84 9.70
N PHE A 60 14.63 -20.72 10.43
CA PHE A 60 14.05 -19.46 9.98
C PHE A 60 14.68 -18.96 8.67
N ARG A 61 16.01 -18.93 8.60
CA ARG A 61 16.75 -18.51 7.40
C ARG A 61 16.52 -19.45 6.22
N LYS A 62 16.55 -20.77 6.44
CA LYS A 62 16.35 -21.78 5.39
C LYS A 62 14.95 -21.69 4.79
N ALA A 63 13.95 -21.32 5.59
CA ALA A 63 12.58 -21.17 5.14
C ALA A 63 12.25 -19.74 4.62
N GLY A 64 13.27 -18.85 4.53
CA GLY A 64 13.06 -17.47 4.06
C GLY A 64 12.18 -16.61 4.99
N GLY A 65 12.15 -16.92 6.29
CA GLY A 65 11.37 -16.19 7.29
C GLY A 65 9.87 -16.51 7.32
N MET A 66 9.42 -17.49 6.53
CA MET A 66 8.02 -17.93 6.50
C MET A 66 7.92 -19.44 6.75
N PRO A 67 6.86 -19.89 7.45
CA PRO A 67 6.65 -21.32 7.66
C PRO A 67 6.49 -22.03 6.31
N PRO A 68 7.15 -23.18 6.10
CA PRO A 68 6.90 -24.01 4.94
C PRO A 68 5.42 -24.36 4.84
N THR A 69 4.90 -24.49 3.62
CA THR A 69 3.46 -24.67 3.33
C THR A 69 2.80 -25.83 4.08
N HIS A 70 3.57 -26.84 4.44
CA HIS A 70 3.08 -27.99 5.20
C HIS A 70 3.03 -27.75 6.73
N PHE A 71 3.61 -26.65 7.22
CA PHE A 71 3.52 -26.17 8.61
C PHE A 71 2.67 -24.91 8.76
N SER A 72 2.32 -24.26 7.67
CA SER A 72 1.37 -23.16 7.73
C SER A 72 0.03 -23.73 8.19
N GLN A 73 -0.20 -23.68 9.50
CA GLN A 73 -1.56 -23.72 9.98
C GLN A 73 -2.25 -22.54 9.29
N SER A 74 -3.33 -22.81 8.60
CA SER A 74 -4.23 -21.77 8.15
C SER A 74 -4.73 -21.05 9.41
N SER A 75 -4.03 -20.02 9.84
CA SER A 75 -4.40 -19.16 10.96
C SER A 75 -5.58 -18.25 10.63
N LYS A 76 -6.18 -18.43 9.45
CA LYS A 76 -7.50 -17.88 9.20
C LYS A 76 -8.49 -18.75 9.94
N PRO A 77 -9.28 -18.18 10.85
CA PRO A 77 -10.45 -18.89 11.37
C PRO A 77 -11.18 -19.43 10.16
N LEU A 78 -11.46 -20.75 10.18
CA LEU A 78 -12.20 -21.40 9.11
C LEU A 78 -13.46 -20.56 8.90
N SER A 79 -13.63 -20.01 7.71
CA SER A 79 -14.84 -19.25 7.42
C SER A 79 -15.99 -20.17 7.78
N GLY A 80 -17.00 -19.66 8.47
CA GLY A 80 -18.15 -20.48 8.88
C GLY A 80 -18.84 -21.30 7.78
N ARG A 81 -18.33 -21.16 6.54
CA ARG A 81 -18.77 -21.89 5.34
C ARG A 81 -18.30 -23.35 5.28
N TYR A 82 -17.16 -23.71 5.91
CA TYR A 82 -16.59 -25.07 5.83
C TYR A 82 -16.51 -25.69 7.21
N LEU A 83 -16.73 -27.02 7.28
CA LEU A 83 -16.54 -27.77 8.51
C LEU A 83 -15.05 -27.91 8.85
N SER A 84 -14.74 -27.66 10.12
CA SER A 84 -13.41 -27.91 10.69
C SER A 84 -13.19 -29.41 10.94
N PHE A 85 -11.94 -29.80 11.22
CA PHE A 85 -11.65 -31.18 11.61
C PHE A 85 -12.37 -31.55 12.91
N THR A 86 -12.38 -30.64 13.89
CA THR A 86 -13.09 -30.85 15.18
C THR A 86 -14.59 -31.06 14.99
N GLU A 87 -15.23 -30.27 14.12
CA GLU A 87 -16.66 -30.47 13.80
C GLU A 87 -16.89 -31.83 13.11
N ARG A 88 -15.96 -32.29 12.28
CA ARG A 88 -16.01 -33.63 11.66
C ARG A 88 -15.85 -34.73 12.67
N GLU A 89 -14.98 -34.56 13.67
CA GLU A 89 -14.84 -35.50 14.78
C GLU A 89 -16.16 -35.59 15.62
N GLU A 90 -16.74 -34.44 15.95
CA GLU A 90 -18.03 -34.39 16.63
C GLU A 90 -19.15 -35.06 15.82
N ILE A 91 -19.21 -34.84 14.49
CA ILE A 91 -20.16 -35.53 13.61
C ILE A 91 -19.97 -37.05 13.71
N ALA A 92 -18.73 -37.54 13.72
CA ALA A 92 -18.46 -38.97 13.82
C ALA A 92 -18.89 -39.54 15.14
N ILE A 93 -18.60 -38.87 16.26
CA ILE A 93 -18.98 -39.29 17.61
C ILE A 93 -20.51 -39.29 17.77
N LEU A 94 -21.16 -38.19 17.43
CA LEU A 94 -22.62 -38.07 17.55
C LEU A 94 -23.35 -39.08 16.66
N ARG A 95 -22.80 -39.38 15.49
CA ARG A 95 -23.34 -40.40 14.59
C ARG A 95 -23.20 -41.79 15.16
N ALA A 96 -22.06 -42.11 15.79
CA ALA A 96 -21.84 -43.38 16.49
C ALA A 96 -22.81 -43.57 17.70
N GLN A 97 -23.19 -42.46 18.33
CA GLN A 97 -24.19 -42.44 19.40
C GLN A 97 -25.62 -42.56 18.88
N GLY A 98 -25.85 -42.74 17.56
CA GLY A 98 -27.20 -42.91 16.98
C GLY A 98 -27.94 -41.60 16.69
N ASN A 99 -27.28 -40.43 16.85
CA ASN A 99 -27.95 -39.16 16.61
C ASN A 99 -28.28 -38.96 15.10
N GLY A 100 -29.48 -38.47 14.84
CA GLY A 100 -29.94 -38.13 13.50
C GLY A 100 -29.37 -36.82 13.00
N ILE A 101 -29.40 -36.60 11.66
CA ILE A 101 -28.83 -35.42 11.00
C ILE A 101 -29.31 -34.09 11.61
N ARG A 102 -30.60 -33.97 11.96
CA ARG A 102 -31.15 -32.73 12.54
C ARG A 102 -30.65 -32.50 13.96
N ALA A 103 -30.46 -33.57 14.77
CA ALA A 103 -29.89 -33.46 16.09
C ALA A 103 -28.43 -33.02 16.06
N ILE A 104 -27.63 -33.65 15.22
CA ILE A 104 -26.23 -33.29 15.01
C ILE A 104 -26.09 -31.81 14.51
N ALA A 105 -26.93 -31.41 13.59
CA ALA A 105 -26.95 -30.04 13.06
C ALA A 105 -27.23 -29.01 14.16
N ARG A 106 -28.18 -29.30 15.06
CA ARG A 106 -28.52 -28.43 16.19
C ARG A 106 -27.37 -28.33 17.21
N LEU A 107 -26.73 -29.45 17.52
CA LEU A 107 -25.63 -29.50 18.49
C LEU A 107 -24.39 -28.74 17.97
N LEU A 108 -24.16 -28.75 16.67
CA LEU A 108 -22.99 -28.08 16.05
C LEU A 108 -23.30 -26.65 15.55
N ASP A 109 -24.51 -26.16 15.77
CA ASP A 109 -24.98 -24.87 15.23
C ASP A 109 -24.70 -24.75 13.72
N ARG A 110 -25.08 -25.81 12.99
CA ARG A 110 -24.87 -25.86 11.52
C ARG A 110 -26.18 -26.21 10.81
N PRO A 111 -26.39 -25.72 9.58
CA PRO A 111 -27.57 -26.11 8.81
C PRO A 111 -27.64 -27.61 8.59
N PRO A 112 -28.81 -28.25 8.72
CA PRO A 112 -28.99 -29.69 8.49
C PRO A 112 -28.52 -30.15 7.11
N CYS A 113 -28.65 -29.28 6.09
CA CYS A 113 -28.19 -29.56 4.75
C CYS A 113 -26.64 -29.68 4.66
N THR A 114 -25.90 -28.99 5.53
CA THR A 114 -24.44 -29.10 5.62
C THR A 114 -24.04 -30.48 6.13
N ILE A 115 -24.67 -30.93 7.23
CA ILE A 115 -24.41 -32.26 7.82
C ILE A 115 -24.82 -33.37 6.83
N SER A 116 -26.00 -33.24 6.21
CA SER A 116 -26.46 -34.18 5.19
C SER A 116 -25.49 -34.31 4.01
N ARG A 117 -25.01 -33.21 3.51
CA ARG A 117 -24.01 -33.20 2.40
C ARG A 117 -22.68 -33.82 2.83
N GLU A 118 -22.20 -33.51 4.04
CA GLU A 118 -20.97 -34.06 4.59
C GLU A 118 -21.05 -35.59 4.69
N LEU A 119 -22.09 -36.09 5.32
CA LEU A 119 -22.31 -37.54 5.46
C LEU A 119 -22.49 -38.24 4.11
N ARG A 120 -23.28 -37.66 3.20
CA ARG A 120 -23.50 -38.24 1.87
C ARG A 120 -22.21 -38.31 1.02
N ARG A 121 -21.31 -37.36 1.18
CA ARG A 121 -20.04 -37.31 0.43
C ARG A 121 -18.98 -38.22 1.00
N ASN A 122 -18.96 -38.41 2.31
CA ASN A 122 -17.80 -38.95 3.00
C ASN A 122 -18.12 -40.25 3.79
N ALA A 123 -19.40 -40.66 3.92
CA ALA A 123 -19.73 -41.95 4.50
C ALA A 123 -19.52 -43.07 3.46
N ALA A 124 -18.64 -44.01 3.79
CA ALA A 124 -18.39 -45.21 3.01
C ALA A 124 -19.29 -46.35 3.51
N ARG A 125 -19.85 -47.18 2.61
CA ARG A 125 -20.52 -48.39 3.01
C ARG A 125 -19.49 -49.46 3.36
N ARG A 126 -19.39 -49.80 4.68
CA ARG A 126 -18.65 -50.95 5.16
C ARG A 126 -19.60 -51.89 5.84
N HIS A 127 -19.54 -53.18 5.57
CA HIS A 127 -20.39 -54.20 6.15
C HIS A 127 -21.90 -53.86 6.09
N GLY A 128 -22.35 -53.24 5.01
CA GLY A 128 -23.76 -52.91 4.80
C GLY A 128 -24.25 -51.60 5.46
N ALA A 129 -23.52 -51.02 6.39
CA ALA A 129 -23.89 -49.79 7.08
C ALA A 129 -23.01 -48.60 6.60
N PRO A 130 -23.56 -47.36 6.54
CA PRO A 130 -22.77 -46.17 6.23
C PRO A 130 -21.90 -45.76 7.39
N GLU A 131 -20.58 -45.99 7.30
CA GLU A 131 -19.58 -45.58 8.27
C GLU A 131 -18.98 -44.24 7.89
N TYR A 132 -19.04 -43.26 8.79
CA TYR A 132 -18.42 -41.95 8.59
C TYR A 132 -17.16 -41.83 9.45
N ARG A 133 -16.04 -41.40 8.79
CA ARG A 133 -14.76 -41.16 9.46
C ARG A 133 -14.30 -39.75 9.22
N ALA A 134 -14.07 -38.99 10.29
CA ALA A 134 -13.60 -37.60 10.27
C ALA A 134 -12.27 -37.44 9.53
N THR A 135 -11.31 -38.37 9.73
CA THR A 135 -10.02 -38.38 9.07
C THR A 135 -10.13 -38.51 7.55
N THR A 136 -11.00 -39.41 7.08
CA THR A 136 -11.28 -39.61 5.65
C THR A 136 -11.95 -38.38 5.04
N ALA A 137 -12.94 -37.83 5.74
CA ALA A 137 -13.65 -36.62 5.33
C ALA A 137 -12.71 -35.41 5.25
N GLN A 138 -11.82 -35.27 6.23
CA GLN A 138 -10.78 -34.23 6.23
C GLN A 138 -9.80 -34.42 5.07
N TRP A 139 -9.34 -35.64 4.82
CA TRP A 139 -8.46 -35.90 3.69
C TRP A 139 -9.13 -35.54 2.35
N HIS A 140 -10.41 -35.85 2.15
CA HIS A 140 -11.15 -35.45 0.97
C HIS A 140 -11.29 -33.92 0.86
N ALA A 141 -11.55 -33.24 1.98
CA ALA A 141 -11.62 -31.79 2.02
C ALA A 141 -10.28 -31.15 1.66
N ASP A 142 -9.17 -31.64 2.23
CA ASP A 142 -7.82 -31.14 1.95
C ASP A 142 -7.42 -31.40 0.50
N ARG A 143 -7.73 -32.58 -0.05
CA ARG A 143 -7.54 -32.90 -1.46
C ARG A 143 -8.33 -31.98 -2.37
N SER A 144 -9.57 -31.70 -2.01
CA SER A 144 -10.44 -30.80 -2.79
C SER A 144 -9.98 -29.34 -2.69
N ALA A 145 -9.46 -28.93 -1.54
CA ALA A 145 -8.86 -27.61 -1.34
C ALA A 145 -7.57 -27.41 -2.19
N ARG A 146 -6.80 -28.49 -2.39
CA ARG A 146 -5.59 -28.50 -3.22
C ARG A 146 -5.87 -28.58 -4.72
N ARG A 147 -7.12 -28.79 -5.13
CA ARG A 147 -7.48 -28.86 -6.54
C ARG A 147 -7.10 -27.57 -7.26
N PRO A 148 -6.27 -27.60 -8.30
CA PRO A 148 -5.89 -26.40 -9.01
C PRO A 148 -7.15 -25.76 -9.61
N LYS A 149 -7.46 -24.56 -9.15
CA LYS A 149 -8.48 -23.73 -9.77
C LYS A 149 -7.79 -22.92 -10.86
N PRO A 150 -8.37 -22.83 -12.06
CA PRO A 150 -7.81 -21.95 -13.08
C PRO A 150 -7.73 -20.52 -12.53
N ALA A 151 -6.60 -19.86 -12.78
CA ALA A 151 -6.41 -18.49 -12.32
C ALA A 151 -7.43 -17.58 -13.00
N LYS A 152 -8.13 -16.73 -12.26
CA LYS A 152 -9.13 -15.80 -12.82
C LYS A 152 -8.60 -14.99 -13.99
N LEU A 153 -7.35 -14.51 -13.89
CA LEU A 153 -6.67 -13.75 -14.95
C LEU A 153 -6.38 -14.58 -16.23
N ALA A 154 -6.32 -15.90 -16.12
CA ALA A 154 -6.17 -16.78 -17.29
C ALA A 154 -7.49 -17.00 -18.00
N VAL A 155 -8.60 -17.01 -17.27
CA VAL A 155 -9.94 -17.33 -17.79
C VAL A 155 -10.68 -16.07 -18.24
N ASN A 156 -10.46 -14.93 -17.58
CA ASN A 156 -11.14 -13.67 -17.91
C ASN A 156 -10.16 -12.67 -18.56
N PRO A 157 -10.18 -12.53 -19.89
CA PRO A 157 -9.30 -11.61 -20.60
C PRO A 157 -9.59 -10.14 -20.26
N ILE A 158 -10.85 -9.74 -20.08
CA ILE A 158 -11.24 -8.37 -19.74
C ILE A 158 -10.63 -7.96 -18.39
N LEU A 159 -10.74 -8.85 -17.39
CA LEU A 159 -10.13 -8.63 -16.08
C LEU A 159 -8.59 -8.57 -16.19
N ARG A 160 -7.99 -9.42 -16.99
CA ARG A 160 -6.55 -9.44 -17.21
C ARG A 160 -6.08 -8.13 -17.83
N ASP A 161 -6.70 -7.69 -18.90
CA ASP A 161 -6.33 -6.49 -19.64
C ASP A 161 -6.51 -5.25 -18.74
N TYR A 162 -7.61 -5.17 -17.99
CA TYR A 162 -7.80 -4.12 -16.98
C TYR A 162 -6.66 -4.08 -15.96
N VAL A 163 -6.24 -5.23 -15.44
CA VAL A 163 -5.15 -5.32 -14.44
C VAL A 163 -3.81 -4.97 -15.06
N GLU A 164 -3.53 -5.45 -16.28
CA GLU A 164 -2.29 -5.16 -17.01
C GLU A 164 -2.12 -3.69 -17.31
N ASP A 165 -3.16 -3.03 -17.82
CA ASP A 165 -3.13 -1.59 -18.15
C ASP A 165 -2.80 -0.75 -16.93
N ARG A 166 -3.47 -1.01 -15.79
CA ARG A 166 -3.23 -0.24 -14.55
C ARG A 166 -1.87 -0.56 -13.92
N LEU A 167 -1.40 -1.78 -14.03
CA LEU A 167 -0.03 -2.14 -13.61
C LEU A 167 1.02 -1.50 -14.53
N ALA A 168 0.75 -1.42 -15.82
CA ALA A 168 1.64 -0.76 -16.79
C ALA A 168 1.58 0.77 -16.71
N GLY A 169 0.62 1.34 -15.97
CA GLY A 169 0.38 2.78 -15.91
C GLY A 169 -0.29 3.34 -17.17
N MET A 170 -0.92 2.49 -17.96
CA MET A 170 -1.73 2.87 -19.12
C MET A 170 -3.11 3.32 -18.63
N ILE A 171 -3.17 4.54 -18.14
CA ILE A 171 -4.37 5.16 -17.57
C ILE A 171 -4.80 6.28 -18.50
N ALA A 172 -6.09 6.36 -18.80
CA ALA A 172 -6.65 7.48 -19.52
C ALA A 172 -7.03 8.63 -18.58
N ARG A 173 -6.94 9.85 -19.04
CA ARG A 173 -7.52 11.03 -18.44
C ARG A 173 -9.05 10.99 -18.56
N PRO A 174 -9.81 11.85 -17.86
CA PRO A 174 -11.26 11.96 -18.05
C PRO A 174 -11.66 12.30 -19.49
N ASP A 175 -10.81 12.99 -20.24
CA ASP A 175 -10.97 13.35 -21.64
C ASP A 175 -10.63 12.20 -22.62
N GLY A 176 -10.24 11.02 -22.10
CA GLY A 176 -9.83 9.86 -22.87
C GLY A 176 -8.37 9.88 -23.34
N ALA A 177 -7.65 10.99 -23.19
CA ALA A 177 -6.26 11.08 -23.57
C ALA A 177 -5.35 10.21 -22.66
N PRO A 178 -4.27 9.60 -23.18
CA PRO A 178 -3.36 8.81 -22.36
C PRO A 178 -2.65 9.68 -21.32
N LEU A 179 -2.56 9.18 -20.09
CA LEU A 179 -1.80 9.80 -19.03
C LEU A 179 -0.30 9.63 -19.31
N VAL A 180 0.36 10.70 -19.70
CA VAL A 180 1.82 10.71 -19.87
C VAL A 180 2.48 10.92 -18.51
N GLY A 181 3.20 9.91 -18.03
CA GLY A 181 3.93 10.01 -16.77
C GLY A 181 5.19 10.88 -16.87
N PRO A 182 5.61 11.46 -15.74
CA PRO A 182 6.79 12.33 -15.71
C PRO A 182 8.07 11.57 -16.04
N LYS A 183 9.00 12.24 -16.73
CA LYS A 183 10.35 11.74 -16.93
C LYS A 183 11.16 11.96 -15.66
N VAL A 184 11.44 10.88 -14.92
CA VAL A 184 12.23 10.95 -13.69
C VAL A 184 13.63 10.43 -13.93
N VAL A 185 14.61 11.29 -13.77
CA VAL A 185 16.04 10.92 -13.84
C VAL A 185 16.49 10.44 -12.47
N TRP A 186 16.88 9.16 -12.38
CA TRP A 186 17.40 8.59 -11.14
C TRP A 186 18.92 8.54 -11.14
N LYS A 187 19.54 9.08 -10.09
CA LYS A 187 20.99 8.98 -9.83
C LYS A 187 21.28 7.86 -8.81
N GLY A 188 22.47 7.25 -8.89
CA GLY A 188 22.97 6.23 -7.97
C GLY A 188 22.74 4.79 -8.41
N ARG A 189 23.15 3.82 -7.58
CA ARG A 189 23.18 2.36 -7.89
C ARG A 189 21.87 1.77 -8.44
N ARG A 190 20.74 2.41 -8.24
CA ARG A 190 19.42 1.96 -8.69
C ARG A 190 18.92 2.71 -9.94
N ALA A 191 19.72 3.60 -10.52
CA ALA A 191 19.32 4.41 -11.67
C ALA A 191 18.87 3.54 -12.85
N VAL A 192 19.70 2.60 -13.28
CA VAL A 192 19.43 1.71 -14.43
C VAL A 192 18.15 0.89 -14.19
N HIS A 193 17.97 0.35 -12.98
CA HIS A 193 16.80 -0.47 -12.66
C HIS A 193 15.51 0.36 -12.57
N ARG A 194 15.57 1.65 -12.30
CA ARG A 194 14.42 2.54 -12.18
C ARG A 194 14.09 3.32 -13.44
N GLN A 195 15.05 3.52 -14.32
CA GLN A 195 14.90 4.28 -15.58
C GLN A 195 13.82 3.69 -16.51
N HIS A 196 13.67 2.36 -16.52
CA HIS A 196 12.68 1.66 -17.36
C HIS A 196 11.33 1.41 -16.68
N ARG A 197 11.10 1.96 -15.49
CA ARG A 197 9.87 1.69 -14.74
C ARG A 197 8.76 2.66 -15.11
N ARG A 198 7.64 2.13 -15.58
CA ARG A 198 6.36 2.84 -15.70
C ARG A 198 5.63 3.00 -14.35
N TRP A 199 6.34 2.90 -13.23
CA TRP A 199 5.81 3.01 -11.88
C TRP A 199 5.23 4.40 -11.56
N ALA A 200 5.59 5.41 -12.34
CA ALA A 200 5.16 6.79 -12.13
C ALA A 200 3.63 6.94 -12.21
N THR A 201 3.00 6.26 -13.15
CA THR A 201 1.54 6.26 -13.35
C THR A 201 0.89 4.95 -12.87
N ALA A 202 1.64 3.87 -12.70
CA ALA A 202 1.15 2.55 -12.34
C ALA A 202 0.42 2.52 -10.98
N TRP A 203 -0.66 1.75 -10.92
CA TRP A 203 -1.38 1.47 -9.69
C TRP A 203 -0.80 0.24 -8.98
N SER A 204 -0.90 0.21 -7.66
CA SER A 204 -0.54 -0.99 -6.90
C SER A 204 -1.61 -2.07 -7.03
N PRO A 205 -1.27 -3.36 -6.85
CA PRO A 205 -2.25 -4.44 -6.83
C PRO A 205 -3.42 -4.21 -5.86
N GLU A 206 -3.19 -3.56 -4.72
CA GLU A 206 -4.25 -3.23 -3.78
C GLU A 206 -5.20 -2.16 -4.34
N GLN A 207 -4.66 -1.11 -4.96
CA GLN A 207 -5.46 -0.08 -5.63
C GLN A 207 -6.34 -0.69 -6.72
N ILE A 208 -5.75 -1.53 -7.57
CA ILE A 208 -6.47 -2.22 -8.65
C ILE A 208 -7.59 -3.12 -8.10
N SER A 209 -7.26 -3.97 -7.14
CA SER A 209 -8.22 -4.90 -6.53
C SER A 209 -9.42 -4.19 -5.88
N ARG A 210 -9.19 -3.03 -5.28
CA ARG A 210 -10.25 -2.27 -4.63
C ARG A 210 -11.03 -1.41 -5.61
N ARG A 211 -10.34 -0.83 -6.59
CA ARG A 211 -10.95 0.00 -7.62
C ARG A 211 -11.93 -0.78 -8.51
N LEU A 212 -11.64 -2.03 -8.83
CA LEU A 212 -12.54 -2.92 -9.56
C LEU A 212 -13.95 -3.01 -8.98
N ARG A 213 -14.12 -2.77 -7.68
CA ARG A 213 -15.44 -2.76 -7.03
C ARG A 213 -16.24 -1.49 -7.30
N LEU A 214 -15.55 -0.39 -7.58
CA LEU A 214 -16.17 0.89 -7.92
C LEU A 214 -16.48 0.95 -9.42
N ASP A 215 -15.54 0.49 -10.25
CA ASP A 215 -15.68 0.53 -11.70
C ASP A 215 -16.69 -0.51 -12.23
N PHE A 216 -16.84 -1.64 -11.52
CA PHE A 216 -17.74 -2.75 -11.88
C PHE A 216 -18.54 -3.21 -10.65
N PRO A 217 -19.49 -2.40 -10.14
CA PRO A 217 -20.20 -2.71 -8.90
C PRO A 217 -20.99 -4.01 -8.95
N GLU A 218 -21.62 -4.31 -10.08
CA GLU A 218 -22.52 -5.47 -10.25
C GLU A 218 -21.83 -6.71 -10.83
N ASP A 219 -20.59 -6.58 -11.34
CA ASP A 219 -19.89 -7.70 -11.97
C ASP A 219 -18.93 -8.42 -11.01
N GLU A 220 -19.36 -9.59 -10.51
CA GLU A 220 -18.52 -10.45 -9.66
C GLU A 220 -17.35 -11.10 -10.43
N MET A 221 -17.42 -11.21 -11.74
CA MET A 221 -16.33 -11.75 -12.55
C MET A 221 -15.13 -10.80 -12.58
N MET A 222 -15.36 -9.50 -12.37
CA MET A 222 -14.36 -8.46 -12.25
C MET A 222 -13.83 -8.32 -10.81
N ARG A 223 -13.94 -9.35 -9.97
CA ARG A 223 -13.39 -9.37 -8.60
C ARG A 223 -12.11 -10.19 -8.54
N ILE A 224 -11.04 -9.56 -8.07
CA ILE A 224 -9.76 -10.24 -7.81
C ILE A 224 -9.12 -9.69 -6.53
N SER A 225 -8.43 -10.53 -5.76
CA SER A 225 -7.67 -10.07 -4.61
C SER A 225 -6.29 -9.54 -5.03
N HIS A 226 -5.76 -8.57 -4.28
CA HIS A 226 -4.40 -8.07 -4.53
C HIS A 226 -3.34 -9.17 -4.42
N GLU A 227 -3.56 -10.15 -3.55
CA GLU A 227 -2.69 -11.32 -3.41
C GLU A 227 -2.67 -12.19 -4.66
N ALA A 228 -3.84 -12.40 -5.31
CA ALA A 228 -3.91 -13.14 -6.55
C ALA A 228 -3.17 -12.41 -7.70
N ILE A 229 -3.19 -11.06 -7.70
CA ILE A 229 -2.40 -10.26 -8.66
C ILE A 229 -0.90 -10.42 -8.36
N TYR A 230 -0.47 -10.35 -7.10
CA TYR A 230 0.93 -10.60 -6.73
C TYR A 230 1.38 -12.02 -7.12
N GLN A 231 0.56 -13.03 -6.85
CA GLN A 231 0.87 -14.40 -7.23
C GLN A 231 1.00 -14.57 -8.75
N ALA A 232 0.15 -13.90 -9.54
CA ALA A 232 0.25 -13.93 -11.00
C ALA A 232 1.52 -13.25 -11.52
N LEU A 233 2.05 -12.23 -10.80
CA LEU A 233 3.29 -11.54 -11.18
C LEU A 233 4.56 -12.32 -10.82
N TYR A 234 4.56 -13.02 -9.69
CA TYR A 234 5.79 -13.61 -9.13
C TYR A 234 5.87 -15.13 -9.23
N VAL A 235 4.74 -15.84 -9.28
CA VAL A 235 4.74 -17.31 -9.31
C VAL A 235 4.81 -17.81 -10.75
N GLN A 236 5.93 -18.40 -11.14
CA GLN A 236 6.10 -19.07 -12.44
C GLN A 236 5.10 -20.23 -12.54
N GLY A 237 4.39 -20.32 -13.67
CA GLY A 237 3.36 -21.33 -13.90
C GLY A 237 1.92 -20.87 -13.61
N ARG A 238 1.72 -19.73 -12.94
CA ARG A 238 0.41 -19.06 -12.83
C ARG A 238 0.37 -17.76 -13.65
N GLY A 239 1.39 -17.54 -14.48
CA GLY A 239 1.68 -16.31 -15.21
C GLY A 239 0.68 -15.98 -16.30
N ALA A 240 -0.54 -15.59 -15.88
CA ALA A 240 -1.47 -14.92 -16.78
C ALA A 240 -1.10 -13.46 -17.07
N LEU A 241 -0.15 -12.88 -16.33
CA LEU A 241 0.33 -11.51 -16.50
C LEU A 241 1.74 -11.49 -17.09
N ARG A 242 2.05 -10.46 -17.88
CA ARG A 242 3.38 -10.26 -18.46
C ARG A 242 4.44 -10.06 -17.36
N ARG A 243 5.57 -10.73 -17.48
CA ARG A 243 6.69 -10.70 -16.51
C ARG A 243 7.22 -9.28 -16.26
N GLU A 244 7.23 -8.47 -17.29
CA GLU A 244 7.70 -7.09 -17.26
C GLU A 244 6.92 -6.21 -16.27
N LEU A 245 5.66 -6.55 -16.00
CA LEU A 245 4.79 -5.81 -15.09
C LEU A 245 5.25 -5.85 -13.63
N SER A 246 6.07 -6.83 -13.24
CA SER A 246 6.69 -6.85 -11.91
C SER A 246 7.64 -5.66 -11.71
N ALA A 247 8.24 -5.15 -12.78
CA ALA A 247 9.08 -3.96 -12.77
C ALA A 247 8.26 -2.66 -12.56
N CYS A 248 6.97 -2.67 -12.86
CA CYS A 248 6.08 -1.52 -12.67
C CYS A 248 5.66 -1.32 -11.21
N LEU A 249 5.90 -2.29 -10.33
CA LEU A 249 5.62 -2.13 -8.90
C LEU A 249 6.55 -1.12 -8.25
N ARG A 250 5.98 -0.24 -7.44
CA ARG A 250 6.65 0.90 -6.79
C ARG A 250 7.96 0.55 -6.08
N THR A 251 8.03 -0.58 -5.43
CA THR A 251 9.23 -1.03 -4.70
C THR A 251 10.05 -2.07 -5.45
N GLY A 252 9.46 -2.75 -6.43
CA GLY A 252 10.07 -3.86 -7.17
C GLY A 252 10.61 -4.99 -6.28
N ARG A 253 10.13 -5.06 -5.03
CA ARG A 253 10.56 -6.07 -4.05
C ARG A 253 9.47 -7.12 -3.88
N ALA A 254 9.86 -8.38 -3.89
CA ALA A 254 8.98 -9.51 -3.61
C ALA A 254 8.52 -9.55 -2.13
N LEU A 255 9.23 -8.88 -1.22
CA LEU A 255 9.00 -8.91 0.22
C LEU A 255 8.84 -7.50 0.82
N ARG A 256 7.87 -7.35 1.73
CA ARG A 256 7.58 -6.12 2.47
C ARG A 256 8.46 -6.06 3.73
N MET A 257 9.32 -5.03 3.84
CA MET A 257 10.15 -4.79 5.04
C MET A 257 9.48 -3.76 5.95
N PRO A 258 9.52 -3.92 7.30
CA PRO A 258 9.02 -2.93 8.25
C PRO A 258 9.84 -1.62 8.20
N ARG A 259 9.19 -0.47 8.46
CA ARG A 259 9.84 0.85 8.53
C ARG A 259 10.26 1.18 9.95
N VAL A 260 11.53 1.54 10.13
CA VAL A 260 12.06 2.12 11.37
C VAL A 260 11.86 3.64 11.35
N ARG A 261 11.35 4.20 12.44
CA ARG A 261 11.12 5.66 12.63
C ARG A 261 12.30 6.31 13.34
N THR A 262 12.81 7.42 12.79
CA THR A 262 13.78 8.31 13.46
C THR A 262 13.20 9.72 13.59
N ARG A 263 13.33 10.31 14.78
CA ARG A 263 12.87 11.67 15.12
C ARG A 263 14.04 12.65 15.21
N ARG A 264 13.84 13.93 14.83
CA ARG A 264 14.72 15.07 15.14
C ARG A 264 13.90 16.33 15.42
N PRO A 265 14.28 17.21 16.38
CA PRO A 265 13.57 18.43 16.76
C PRO A 265 14.12 19.72 16.10
N GLY A 266 13.33 20.75 15.99
CA GLY A 266 13.64 22.08 15.46
C GLY A 266 12.85 23.23 16.11
N ARG A 267 13.25 24.49 16.01
CA ARG A 267 12.81 25.68 16.78
C ARG A 267 11.88 26.63 15.99
N ALA A 268 11.11 27.47 16.69
CA ALA A 268 9.96 28.25 16.24
C ALA A 268 10.01 29.77 16.50
N PHE A 269 9.30 30.56 15.63
CA PHE A 269 8.96 31.98 15.90
C PHE A 269 7.79 32.44 15.00
N VAL A 270 6.60 32.73 15.56
CA VAL A 270 5.48 33.46 14.88
C VAL A 270 4.47 34.00 15.90
N SER A 271 3.69 35.07 15.55
CA SER A 271 2.67 35.71 16.37
C SER A 271 1.38 34.87 16.52
N SER A 272 0.66 35.05 17.65
CA SER A 272 -0.45 34.18 18.07
C SER A 272 -1.73 34.26 17.22
N GLU A 273 -1.97 35.35 16.48
CA GLU A 273 -3.24 35.58 15.76
C GLU A 273 -3.43 34.78 14.47
N ILE A 274 -2.34 34.22 13.93
CA ILE A 274 -2.34 33.42 12.69
C ILE A 274 -1.96 31.98 12.91
N MET A 275 -2.07 31.53 14.15
CA MET A 275 -1.79 30.15 14.52
C MET A 275 -2.93 29.22 14.12
N ILE A 276 -2.60 27.95 13.93
CA ILE A 276 -3.53 26.90 13.52
C ILE A 276 -4.72 26.74 14.49
N SER A 277 -4.58 27.14 15.74
CA SER A 277 -5.64 27.16 16.75
C SER A 277 -6.83 28.07 16.36
N GLN A 278 -6.60 29.09 15.53
CA GLN A 278 -7.61 30.00 15.01
C GLN A 278 -8.27 29.51 13.70
N ARG A 279 -7.83 28.37 13.17
CA ARG A 279 -8.38 27.81 11.94
C ARG A 279 -9.81 27.32 12.17
N PRO A 280 -10.77 27.55 11.22
CA PRO A 280 -12.14 27.07 11.33
C PRO A 280 -12.22 25.55 11.61
N ALA A 281 -13.17 25.14 12.46
CA ALA A 281 -13.37 23.72 12.81
C ALA A 281 -13.64 22.83 11.58
N GLU A 282 -14.37 23.36 10.58
CA GLU A 282 -14.66 22.67 9.32
C GLU A 282 -13.39 22.22 8.56
N ALA A 283 -12.30 22.98 8.71
CA ALA A 283 -11.02 22.60 8.16
C ALA A 283 -10.37 21.42 8.93
N ALA A 284 -10.64 21.27 10.22
CA ALA A 284 -10.17 20.15 11.01
C ALA A 284 -10.90 18.85 10.67
N ASP A 285 -12.21 18.93 10.51
CA ASP A 285 -13.10 17.78 10.22
C ASP A 285 -12.99 17.28 8.78
N ARG A 286 -12.33 18.05 7.89
CA ARG A 286 -12.21 17.74 6.46
C ARG A 286 -13.56 17.53 5.78
N ALA A 287 -14.59 18.18 6.29
CA ALA A 287 -15.95 18.05 5.80
C ALA A 287 -16.18 18.90 4.53
N VAL A 288 -15.50 20.04 4.46
CA VAL A 288 -15.68 21.01 3.37
C VAL A 288 -14.36 21.20 2.63
N PRO A 289 -14.33 20.99 1.29
CA PRO A 289 -13.17 21.32 0.47
C PRO A 289 -12.86 22.83 0.42
N GLY A 290 -11.61 23.13 0.05
CA GLY A 290 -11.10 24.51 -0.06
C GLY A 290 -10.07 24.87 1.00
N HIS A 291 -9.73 23.91 1.88
CA HIS A 291 -8.69 24.09 2.89
C HIS A 291 -7.42 23.35 2.46
N TRP A 292 -6.36 24.09 2.23
CA TRP A 292 -5.11 23.61 1.69
C TRP A 292 -4.03 23.47 2.77
N GLU A 293 -3.17 22.49 2.60
CA GLU A 293 -1.90 22.36 3.31
C GLU A 293 -0.76 22.58 2.32
N GLY A 294 0.16 23.49 2.64
CA GLY A 294 1.31 23.78 1.80
C GLY A 294 2.65 23.49 2.48
N ASP A 295 3.67 23.23 1.66
CA ASP A 295 5.05 22.95 2.09
C ASP A 295 6.03 23.08 0.93
N LEU A 296 7.33 23.09 1.22
CA LEU A 296 8.38 23.05 0.23
C LEU A 296 9.14 21.72 0.28
N ILE A 297 9.37 21.15 -0.90
CA ILE A 297 10.33 20.06 -1.07
C ILE A 297 11.65 20.64 -1.49
N ILE A 298 12.64 20.59 -0.59
CA ILE A 298 13.99 21.13 -0.85
C ILE A 298 14.88 20.04 -1.47
N GLY A 299 15.60 20.40 -2.52
CA GLY A 299 16.60 19.63 -3.24
C GLY A 299 18.02 20.07 -2.96
N LEU A 300 18.94 19.69 -3.87
CA LEU A 300 20.33 20.19 -3.86
C LEU A 300 20.35 21.67 -4.28
N GLU A 301 21.42 22.35 -3.87
CA GLU A 301 21.68 23.74 -4.25
C GLU A 301 20.52 24.69 -3.93
N SER A 302 19.82 24.42 -2.81
CA SER A 302 18.64 25.16 -2.37
C SER A 302 17.48 25.17 -3.36
N SER A 303 17.50 24.29 -4.38
CA SER A 303 16.36 24.16 -5.31
C SER A 303 15.11 23.70 -4.57
N ALA A 304 13.94 24.22 -4.92
CA ALA A 304 12.70 23.92 -4.23
C ALA A 304 11.52 23.74 -5.20
N ILE A 305 10.56 22.93 -4.77
CA ILE A 305 9.26 22.78 -5.40
C ILE A 305 8.20 23.01 -4.31
N GLY A 306 7.24 23.90 -4.57
CA GLY A 306 6.12 24.11 -3.67
C GLY A 306 5.07 23.02 -3.85
N THR A 307 4.40 22.65 -2.77
CA THR A 307 3.31 21.68 -2.76
C THR A 307 2.09 22.28 -2.09
N LEU A 308 0.94 22.19 -2.76
CA LEU A 308 -0.37 22.49 -2.19
C LEU A 308 -1.21 21.22 -2.24
N VAL A 309 -1.76 20.82 -1.09
CA VAL A 309 -2.62 19.63 -1.01
C VAL A 309 -3.93 20.00 -0.36
N GLU A 310 -5.03 19.80 -1.06
CA GLU A 310 -6.35 20.00 -0.54
C GLU A 310 -6.68 18.92 0.50
N ARG A 311 -7.21 19.31 1.65
CA ARG A 311 -7.32 18.44 2.84
C ARG A 311 -8.38 17.37 2.73
N THR A 312 -9.49 17.66 2.09
CA THR A 312 -10.65 16.76 1.93
C THR A 312 -10.42 15.80 0.76
N THR A 313 -10.19 16.34 -0.42
CA THR A 313 -10.08 15.60 -1.69
C THR A 313 -8.71 15.01 -1.93
N ARG A 314 -7.67 15.46 -1.20
CA ARG A 314 -6.26 15.11 -1.42
C ARG A 314 -5.72 15.56 -2.78
N PHE A 315 -6.42 16.45 -3.45
CA PHE A 315 -5.98 17.03 -4.70
C PHE A 315 -4.66 17.79 -4.49
N THR A 316 -3.70 17.53 -5.35
CA THR A 316 -2.32 18.02 -5.21
C THR A 316 -1.96 18.92 -6.36
N ILE A 317 -1.41 20.09 -6.05
CA ILE A 317 -0.81 21.02 -7.01
C ILE A 317 0.65 21.14 -6.67
N LEU A 318 1.49 21.17 -7.69
CA LEU A 318 2.93 21.43 -7.56
C LEU A 318 3.24 22.80 -8.14
N LEU A 319 3.97 23.59 -7.37
CA LEU A 319 4.35 24.94 -7.73
C LEU A 319 5.76 24.94 -8.27
N HIS A 320 5.92 25.41 -9.50
CA HIS A 320 7.23 25.68 -10.07
C HIS A 320 7.78 26.98 -9.46
N LEU A 321 8.96 26.89 -8.86
CA LEU A 321 9.66 27.98 -8.24
C LEU A 321 10.97 28.22 -9.02
N PRO A 322 10.99 29.15 -9.99
CA PRO A 322 12.22 29.50 -10.71
C PRO A 322 13.20 30.17 -9.76
N ARG A 323 14.49 29.93 -9.97
CA ARG A 323 15.53 30.65 -9.23
C ARG A 323 15.50 32.15 -9.58
N MET A 324 15.79 32.98 -8.60
CA MET A 324 15.90 34.43 -8.83
C MET A 324 17.04 34.73 -9.80
N THR A 325 16.84 35.75 -10.66
CA THR A 325 17.87 36.24 -11.60
C THR A 325 19.11 36.72 -10.84
N GLY A 326 20.28 36.27 -11.23
CA GLY A 326 21.55 36.62 -10.56
C GLY A 326 22.02 35.66 -9.46
N HIS A 327 21.23 34.67 -9.08
CA HIS A 327 21.60 33.71 -8.01
C HIS A 327 22.89 32.94 -8.31
N ASP A 328 23.19 32.68 -9.59
CA ASP A 328 24.41 31.94 -9.99
C ASP A 328 25.68 32.83 -10.05
N GLN A 329 25.53 34.15 -9.89
CA GLN A 329 26.64 35.12 -9.94
C GLN A 329 27.26 35.39 -8.57
N GLU A 330 26.58 35.04 -7.47
CA GLU A 330 27.10 35.19 -6.10
C GLU A 330 27.91 33.97 -5.67
N ALA A 331 29.01 34.21 -4.96
CA ALA A 331 29.83 33.14 -4.39
C ALA A 331 28.97 32.23 -3.46
N ARG A 332 28.90 30.96 -3.79
CA ARG A 332 28.11 29.96 -3.05
C ARG A 332 28.52 29.89 -1.57
N VAL A 333 27.70 30.43 -0.68
CA VAL A 333 27.89 30.31 0.74
C VAL A 333 27.31 28.94 1.18
N LYS A 334 28.19 28.05 1.64
CA LYS A 334 27.85 26.67 2.09
C LYS A 334 26.75 26.59 3.16
N LYS A 335 26.45 27.70 3.82
CA LYS A 335 25.44 27.87 4.89
C LYS A 335 24.51 29.06 4.63
N GLY A 336 24.26 29.41 3.38
CA GLY A 336 23.26 30.42 3.02
C GLY A 336 21.85 30.07 3.48
N PRO A 337 20.91 31.03 3.51
CA PRO A 337 19.54 30.77 3.90
C PRO A 337 18.95 29.63 3.07
N ALA A 338 18.09 28.81 3.70
CA ALA A 338 17.54 27.55 3.14
C ALA A 338 16.83 27.69 1.77
N LEU A 339 16.55 28.90 1.33
CA LEU A 339 15.89 29.26 0.09
C LEU A 339 16.68 30.28 -0.75
N ALA A 340 18.00 30.30 -0.63
CA ALA A 340 18.82 31.16 -1.46
C ALA A 340 18.46 30.95 -2.94
N GLY A 341 17.90 31.97 -3.59
CA GLY A 341 17.41 31.94 -4.96
C GLY A 341 15.89 31.73 -5.15
N HIS A 342 15.12 31.44 -4.08
CA HIS A 342 13.67 31.39 -4.11
C HIS A 342 13.09 32.32 -3.01
N GLY A 343 12.94 33.60 -3.31
CA GLY A 343 12.44 34.58 -2.35
C GLY A 343 10.97 34.33 -1.98
N ALA A 344 10.55 34.88 -0.82
CA ALA A 344 9.15 34.82 -0.38
C ALA A 344 8.17 35.37 -1.43
N GLU A 345 8.62 36.27 -2.31
CA GLU A 345 7.86 36.78 -3.45
C GLU A 345 7.57 35.71 -4.49
N ALA A 346 8.57 34.93 -4.87
CA ALA A 346 8.39 33.86 -5.86
C ALA A 346 7.41 32.80 -5.35
N VAL A 347 7.48 32.45 -4.06
CA VAL A 347 6.55 31.50 -3.42
C VAL A 347 5.13 32.06 -3.39
N ARG A 348 4.97 33.33 -2.95
CA ARG A 348 3.69 34.05 -2.96
C ARG A 348 3.08 34.05 -4.36
N ASP A 349 3.82 34.48 -5.38
CA ASP A 349 3.34 34.65 -6.74
C ASP A 349 2.96 33.29 -7.37
N ALA A 350 3.72 32.24 -7.07
CA ALA A 350 3.37 30.89 -7.49
C ALA A 350 2.08 30.39 -6.85
N ILE A 351 1.89 30.62 -5.55
CA ILE A 351 0.65 30.28 -4.83
C ILE A 351 -0.52 31.08 -5.41
N THR A 352 -0.37 32.40 -5.55
CA THR A 352 -1.41 33.28 -6.08
C THR A 352 -1.85 32.83 -7.47
N ARG A 353 -0.94 32.57 -8.38
CA ARG A 353 -1.26 32.07 -9.73
C ARG A 353 -2.04 30.76 -9.69
N ALA A 354 -1.60 29.79 -8.87
CA ALA A 354 -2.24 28.49 -8.77
C ALA A 354 -3.64 28.56 -8.18
N ILE A 355 -3.84 29.44 -7.19
CA ILE A 355 -5.12 29.58 -6.46
C ILE A 355 -6.11 30.45 -7.23
N SER A 356 -5.65 31.50 -7.92
CA SER A 356 -6.52 32.42 -8.66
C SER A 356 -7.29 31.74 -9.79
N THR A 357 -6.78 30.65 -10.33
CA THR A 357 -7.46 29.86 -11.37
C THR A 357 -8.58 28.98 -10.84
N MET A 358 -8.70 28.84 -9.50
CA MET A 358 -9.69 27.97 -8.88
C MET A 358 -11.01 28.69 -8.62
N PRO A 359 -12.14 27.95 -8.57
CA PRO A 359 -13.41 28.46 -8.07
C PRO A 359 -13.29 29.01 -6.66
N GLU A 360 -14.06 30.03 -6.33
CA GLU A 360 -14.04 30.72 -5.02
C GLU A 360 -14.27 29.75 -3.85
N GLN A 361 -15.15 28.74 -4.04
CA GLN A 361 -15.46 27.71 -3.04
C GLN A 361 -14.24 26.91 -2.60
N LEU A 362 -13.20 26.88 -3.42
CA LEU A 362 -11.94 26.19 -3.14
C LEU A 362 -10.84 27.10 -2.56
N ARG A 363 -11.11 28.39 -2.32
CA ARG A 363 -10.15 29.39 -1.83
C ARG A 363 -10.38 29.78 -0.37
N ARG A 364 -10.58 28.79 0.55
CA ARG A 364 -10.95 29.09 1.94
C ARG A 364 -9.77 29.41 2.83
N SER A 365 -8.81 28.49 2.95
CA SER A 365 -7.63 28.71 3.78
C SER A 365 -6.42 27.92 3.31
N LEU A 366 -5.23 28.42 3.65
CA LEU A 366 -3.94 27.78 3.46
C LEU A 366 -3.27 27.58 4.82
N THR A 367 -2.87 26.36 5.14
CA THR A 367 -2.04 26.05 6.31
C THR A 367 -0.61 25.80 5.86
N TRP A 368 0.34 26.54 6.43
CA TRP A 368 1.76 26.47 6.09
C TRP A 368 2.64 26.24 7.32
N ASP A 369 3.91 25.85 7.11
CA ASP A 369 4.87 25.81 8.22
C ASP A 369 5.38 27.20 8.55
N GLN A 370 5.93 27.35 9.75
CA GLN A 370 6.59 28.59 10.15
C GLN A 370 7.97 28.67 9.45
N GLY A 371 8.03 29.34 8.32
CA GLY A 371 9.24 29.54 7.56
C GLY A 371 9.31 30.93 6.95
N ALA A 372 10.54 31.42 6.71
CA ALA A 372 10.77 32.73 6.09
C ALA A 372 10.21 32.82 4.63
N GLU A 373 9.94 31.67 4.03
CA GLU A 373 9.40 31.53 2.68
C GLU A 373 7.96 32.07 2.53
N LEU A 374 7.22 32.22 3.63
CA LEU A 374 5.90 32.81 3.62
C LEU A 374 5.82 34.12 4.44
N ALA A 375 6.92 34.85 4.56
CA ALA A 375 6.98 36.14 5.25
C ALA A 375 5.99 37.19 4.69
N GLN A 376 5.56 37.04 3.41
CA GLN A 376 4.58 37.91 2.76
C GLN A 376 3.13 37.39 2.82
N HIS A 377 2.77 36.61 3.85
CA HIS A 377 1.43 36.00 4.02
C HIS A 377 0.28 37.01 4.04
N ALA A 378 0.50 38.21 4.57
CA ALA A 378 -0.51 39.28 4.60
C ALA A 378 -0.89 39.72 3.18
N ARG A 379 0.09 39.80 2.27
CA ARG A 379 -0.12 40.17 0.88
C ARG A 379 -0.77 39.01 0.10
N LEU A 380 -0.42 37.77 0.40
CA LEU A 380 -1.08 36.61 -0.15
C LEU A 380 -2.59 36.55 0.18
N LYS A 381 -2.99 36.99 1.40
CA LYS A 381 -4.39 37.13 1.79
C LYS A 381 -5.15 38.10 0.89
N ILE A 382 -4.51 39.20 0.53
CA ILE A 382 -5.11 40.23 -0.35
C ILE A 382 -5.17 39.72 -1.78
N ASP A 383 -4.08 39.20 -2.29
CA ASP A 383 -3.90 38.84 -3.71
C ASP A 383 -4.69 37.57 -4.09
N ALA A 384 -4.75 36.57 -3.20
CA ALA A 384 -5.41 35.28 -3.45
C ALA A 384 -6.78 35.14 -2.79
N GLY A 385 -7.19 36.09 -1.93
CA GLY A 385 -8.44 36.02 -1.17
C GLY A 385 -8.49 34.86 -0.16
N MET A 386 -7.32 34.33 0.25
CA MET A 386 -7.22 33.13 1.07
C MET A 386 -6.58 33.43 2.42
N GLN A 387 -7.23 32.99 3.51
CA GLN A 387 -6.69 33.12 4.86
C GLN A 387 -5.54 32.16 5.08
N VAL A 388 -4.41 32.66 5.59
CA VAL A 388 -3.22 31.84 5.91
C VAL A 388 -3.16 31.57 7.40
N TYR A 389 -2.88 30.30 7.75
CA TYR A 389 -2.64 29.85 9.14
C TYR A 389 -1.29 29.15 9.23
N PHE A 390 -0.57 29.36 10.34
CA PHE A 390 0.71 28.72 10.58
C PHE A 390 0.60 27.58 11.61
N CYS A 391 1.29 26.50 11.34
CA CYS A 391 1.37 25.38 12.27
C CYS A 391 2.10 25.76 13.55
N ASP A 392 1.72 25.10 14.65
CA ASP A 392 2.51 25.21 15.87
C ASP A 392 3.91 24.65 15.65
N PRO A 393 4.92 25.22 16.34
CA PRO A 393 6.27 24.70 16.28
C PRO A 393 6.32 23.20 16.60
N HIS A 394 7.13 22.46 15.84
CA HIS A 394 7.33 21.02 16.04
C HIS A 394 6.07 20.14 15.92
N SER A 395 5.01 20.61 15.26
CA SER A 395 3.74 19.92 15.13
C SER A 395 3.46 19.42 13.72
N PRO A 396 4.30 18.53 13.14
CA PRO A 396 4.15 18.05 11.76
C PRO A 396 2.82 17.32 11.51
N TRP A 397 2.20 16.76 12.57
CA TRP A 397 0.89 16.11 12.45
C TRP A 397 -0.23 17.07 12.04
N GLN A 398 -0.08 18.37 12.23
CA GLN A 398 -1.05 19.39 11.83
C GLN A 398 -1.14 19.53 10.30
N ARG A 399 -0.09 19.10 9.57
CA ARG A 399 -0.03 19.02 8.11
C ARG A 399 0.13 17.58 7.61
N GLY A 400 -0.51 16.63 8.28
CA GLY A 400 -0.38 15.21 7.98
C GLY A 400 -0.78 14.82 6.56
N THR A 401 -1.62 15.63 5.88
CA THR A 401 -1.99 15.43 4.48
C THR A 401 -0.80 15.71 3.58
N ASN A 402 -0.16 16.85 3.79
CA ASN A 402 0.98 17.26 2.98
C ASN A 402 2.21 16.40 3.25
N GLU A 403 2.51 16.08 4.53
CA GLU A 403 3.62 15.18 4.89
C GLU A 403 3.51 13.82 4.18
N ASN A 404 2.30 13.24 4.15
CA ASN A 404 2.06 12.00 3.43
C ASN A 404 2.27 12.15 1.91
N THR A 405 1.82 13.26 1.33
CA THR A 405 1.98 13.56 -0.09
C THR A 405 3.46 13.80 -0.43
N ASN A 406 4.20 14.54 0.40
CA ASN A 406 5.63 14.73 0.25
C ASN A 406 6.40 13.38 0.30
N GLY A 407 5.95 12.44 1.13
CA GLY A 407 6.45 11.07 1.14
C GLY A 407 6.24 10.32 -0.18
N LEU A 408 5.15 10.60 -0.90
CA LEU A 408 4.91 10.07 -2.24
C LEU A 408 5.73 10.81 -3.30
N LEU A 409 5.83 12.12 -3.20
CA LEU A 409 6.59 12.96 -4.12
C LEU A 409 8.09 12.63 -4.14
N ARG A 410 8.64 12.12 -3.01
CA ARG A 410 10.02 11.60 -2.97
C ARG A 410 10.29 10.38 -3.86
N GLN A 411 9.28 9.82 -4.49
CA GLN A 411 9.46 8.82 -5.55
C GLN A 411 9.77 9.45 -6.89
N TYR A 412 9.28 10.66 -7.13
CA TYR A 412 9.49 11.47 -8.33
C TYR A 412 10.69 12.41 -8.15
N PHE A 413 10.81 12.99 -6.98
CA PHE A 413 11.84 13.93 -6.56
C PHE A 413 12.70 13.32 -5.45
N PRO A 414 13.69 12.48 -5.77
CA PRO A 414 14.54 11.83 -4.76
C PRO A 414 15.32 12.86 -3.94
N LYS A 415 15.59 12.55 -2.66
CA LYS A 415 16.48 13.36 -1.85
C LYS A 415 17.88 13.41 -2.50
N GLY A 416 18.52 14.59 -2.48
CA GLY A 416 19.84 14.77 -3.05
C GLY A 416 19.83 14.90 -4.58
N THR A 417 18.73 15.36 -5.17
CA THR A 417 18.65 15.78 -6.57
C THR A 417 18.41 17.28 -6.65
N ASP A 418 18.89 17.89 -7.73
CA ASP A 418 18.58 19.26 -8.07
C ASP A 418 17.16 19.32 -8.66
N LEU A 419 16.29 20.08 -8.01
CA LEU A 419 14.89 20.20 -8.40
C LEU A 419 14.66 21.32 -9.42
N SER A 420 15.63 22.21 -9.63
CA SER A 420 15.55 23.28 -10.62
C SER A 420 15.58 22.78 -12.07
N ALA A 421 15.99 21.51 -12.26
CA ALA A 421 15.97 20.87 -13.58
C ALA A 421 14.56 20.51 -14.09
N HIS A 422 13.53 20.62 -13.24
CA HIS A 422 12.14 20.33 -13.58
C HIS A 422 11.41 21.61 -13.94
N ASN A 423 10.77 21.61 -15.10
CA ASN A 423 9.92 22.73 -15.55
C ASN A 423 8.46 22.56 -15.03
N ALA A 424 7.61 23.53 -15.35
CA ALA A 424 6.20 23.50 -14.94
C ALA A 424 5.45 22.28 -15.47
N ASP A 425 5.70 21.86 -16.71
CA ASP A 425 5.04 20.71 -17.34
C ASP A 425 5.43 19.39 -16.66
N ASP A 426 6.70 19.23 -16.26
CA ASP A 426 7.16 18.09 -15.49
C ASP A 426 6.43 17.99 -14.14
N LEU A 427 6.24 19.13 -13.47
CA LEU A 427 5.52 19.19 -12.20
C LEU A 427 4.04 18.88 -12.37
N GLU A 428 3.42 19.42 -13.43
CA GLU A 428 2.02 19.11 -13.75
C GLU A 428 1.83 17.62 -14.02
N ALA A 429 2.72 16.99 -14.79
CA ALA A 429 2.69 15.57 -15.07
C ALA A 429 2.79 14.73 -13.78
N VAL A 430 3.60 15.14 -12.80
CA VAL A 430 3.69 14.51 -11.49
C VAL A 430 2.40 14.72 -10.68
N ALA A 431 1.87 15.93 -10.64
CA ALA A 431 0.62 16.25 -9.95
C ALA A 431 -0.53 15.42 -10.52
N LEU A 432 -0.65 15.34 -11.83
CA LEU A 432 -1.64 14.55 -12.54
C LEU A 432 -1.53 13.05 -12.21
N ALA A 433 -0.31 12.49 -12.20
CA ALA A 433 -0.07 11.10 -11.82
C ALA A 433 -0.48 10.81 -10.36
N LEU A 434 -0.40 11.78 -9.46
CA LEU A 434 -0.88 11.66 -8.08
C LEU A 434 -2.39 11.80 -7.98
N ASN A 435 -2.98 12.72 -8.73
CA ASN A 435 -4.40 13.05 -8.70
C ASN A 435 -5.28 11.99 -9.40
N THR A 436 -4.72 11.21 -10.31
CA THR A 436 -5.39 10.08 -10.98
C THR A 436 -5.20 8.74 -10.27
N ARG A 437 -4.50 8.72 -9.11
CA ARG A 437 -4.24 7.47 -8.38
C ARG A 437 -5.24 7.24 -7.25
N PRO A 438 -5.92 6.07 -7.19
CA PRO A 438 -6.90 5.77 -6.14
C PRO A 438 -6.31 5.87 -4.73
N ARG A 439 -7.05 6.46 -3.81
CA ARG A 439 -6.65 6.65 -2.42
C ARG A 439 -7.56 5.89 -1.47
N LYS A 440 -6.98 5.15 -0.54
CA LYS A 440 -7.73 4.42 0.49
C LYS A 440 -8.59 5.34 1.35
N THR A 441 -8.09 6.52 1.67
CA THR A 441 -8.79 7.54 2.48
C THR A 441 -9.98 8.17 1.75
N LEU A 442 -10.07 8.04 0.44
CA LEU A 442 -11.17 8.51 -0.40
C LEU A 442 -12.09 7.35 -0.85
N GLY A 443 -12.14 6.24 -0.09
CA GLY A 443 -12.91 5.07 -0.49
C GLY A 443 -12.47 4.46 -1.82
N TRP A 444 -11.21 4.65 -2.21
CA TRP A 444 -10.59 4.21 -3.48
C TRP A 444 -10.98 5.04 -4.72
N LYS A 445 -11.64 6.16 -4.54
CA LYS A 445 -11.71 7.20 -5.57
C LYS A 445 -10.35 7.88 -5.73
N THR A 446 -10.17 8.54 -6.87
CA THR A 446 -9.00 9.39 -7.09
C THR A 446 -9.22 10.78 -6.52
N PRO A 447 -8.17 11.54 -6.20
CA PRO A 447 -8.29 12.94 -5.82
C PRO A 447 -9.05 13.79 -6.85
N ALA A 448 -8.80 13.59 -8.14
CA ALA A 448 -9.47 14.30 -9.22
C ALA A 448 -10.98 14.02 -9.22
N GLU A 449 -11.39 12.74 -9.16
CA GLU A 449 -12.82 12.37 -9.09
C GLU A 449 -13.54 12.99 -7.89
N THR A 450 -12.86 12.99 -6.72
CA THR A 450 -13.48 13.55 -5.50
C THR A 450 -13.61 15.07 -5.60
N LEU A 451 -12.66 15.75 -6.24
CA LEU A 451 -12.76 17.19 -6.49
C LEU A 451 -13.88 17.50 -7.49
N ASP A 452 -13.95 16.77 -8.60
CA ASP A 452 -14.98 16.94 -9.62
C ASP A 452 -16.40 16.71 -9.06
N GLU A 453 -16.57 15.69 -8.23
CA GLU A 453 -17.86 15.44 -7.55
C GLU A 453 -18.28 16.63 -6.69
N PHE A 454 -17.34 17.19 -5.92
CA PHE A 454 -17.62 18.36 -5.11
C PHE A 454 -18.04 19.57 -5.96
N LEU A 455 -17.31 19.85 -7.03
CA LEU A 455 -17.61 20.97 -7.92
C LEU A 455 -18.98 20.83 -8.58
N ARG A 456 -19.34 19.63 -9.03
CA ARG A 456 -20.69 19.36 -9.60
C ARG A 456 -21.80 19.61 -8.58
N VAL A 457 -21.66 19.10 -7.35
CA VAL A 457 -22.66 19.30 -6.28
C VAL A 457 -22.78 20.78 -5.91
N SER A 458 -21.68 21.52 -5.89
CA SER A 458 -21.67 22.95 -5.58
C SER A 458 -22.39 23.77 -6.66
N HIS A 459 -22.18 23.43 -7.94
CA HIS A 459 -22.90 24.07 -9.05
C HIS A 459 -24.41 23.82 -8.99
N THR A 460 -24.83 22.58 -8.73
CA THR A 460 -26.25 22.23 -8.64
C THR A 460 -26.94 22.97 -7.51
N ARG A 461 -26.28 23.16 -6.37
CA ARG A 461 -26.83 23.93 -5.23
C ARG A 461 -26.92 25.45 -5.53
N SER A 462 -25.94 25.98 -6.25
CA SER A 462 -25.95 27.41 -6.64
C SER A 462 -27.08 27.75 -7.60
N VAL A 463 -27.43 26.85 -8.52
CA VAL A 463 -28.55 27.03 -9.47
C VAL A 463 -29.89 26.89 -8.77
N ALA A 464 -30.03 26.01 -7.78
CA ALA A 464 -31.27 25.79 -7.04
C ALA A 464 -31.61 26.92 -6.04
N THR A 465 -30.70 27.86 -5.76
CA THR A 465 -30.92 29.01 -4.87
C THR A 465 -31.22 30.32 -5.63
N THR A 466 -31.27 30.29 -6.95
CA THR A 466 -31.57 31.44 -7.81
C THR A 466 -32.98 31.42 -8.42
N ASP A 467 -33.81 30.44 -8.07
CA ASP A 467 -35.24 30.36 -8.29
C ASP A 467 -35.98 30.67 -6.96
#